data_f5686d1e57137bbb10ca0b2e246b4cc5
#
_entry.id   f5686d1e57137bbb10ca0b2e246b4cc5
#
_cell.length_a   1.000
_cell.length_b   1.000
_cell.length_c   1.000
_cell.angle_alpha   90.00
_cell.angle_beta   90.00
_cell.angle_gamma   90.00
#
_symmetry.space_group_name_H-M   'P 1'
#
loop_
_entity.id
_entity.type
_entity.pdbx_description
1 polymer ?
#
loop_
_entity_poly.entity_id
_entity_poly.type
_entity_poly.pdbx_seq_one_letter_code
_entity_poly.pdbx_strand_id
1 'polypeptide(L)'
;MRTAKPLLIIALTLIFELAGVQAGAQARDTIAIMRTRYNTFKTQANAQGDLKAKFDKLDQDIARAAQFGRTGELRRLYTQGIAVAQSRPWNAEIEFAASLAIQTDHVFVDPASPVSFKITQIYLPSIELSEPLTMRVSLYRPGNGGAAAQGGEKLKDVGVFTNVGRDLIDSPFRFLVDFSGLEGRTTVRAELIEGGHPIGTTTLNLEVRKGLKDRLSRLDSQNADVRYPVDYIANVDSGNIAIGQFDYEKEMTLAEAAMASVKAGKDPFEGKTGDFKRHYLLQEAGEIMPYRVYVPTSYKGDRAYPLFIALHGNGLTENYFFDNLNGSLQKLAEERGYIVAAPLGYRVDGGYGYNNGSRPAEDIPKLQLSEKDVMHVLDLMRKDYRIDNSRIYIGGHSMGGSGSWYLGPKYSQIWAGLATFAGGVTPASSPQVKTIPQFVVHGDADTTAPVERSRTMVAELKRLGIEHQYVEVPGGTHGSVVAPNLAGMFDFFDHHRK
;
A
#
# COMPACT_ATOMS: atom_id res chain seq x y z
N MET A 1 19.02 -54.37 -24.12
CA MET A 1 18.15 -53.36 -24.76
C MET A 1 17.49 -52.53 -23.70
N ARG A 2 17.97 -51.33 -23.45
CA ARG A 2 17.37 -50.34 -22.51
C ARG A 2 16.72 -49.26 -23.38
N THR A 3 15.41 -49.19 -23.32
CA THR A 3 14.61 -48.18 -24.02
C THR A 3 14.70 -46.85 -23.31
N ALA A 4 15.32 -45.85 -23.96
CA ALA A 4 15.32 -44.48 -23.52
C ALA A 4 13.92 -43.87 -23.76
N LYS A 5 13.32 -43.30 -22.70
CA LYS A 5 12.11 -42.46 -22.82
C LYS A 5 12.55 -41.06 -23.24
N PRO A 6 11.87 -40.42 -24.21
CA PRO A 6 12.16 -39.03 -24.52
C PRO A 6 11.69 -38.11 -23.38
N LEU A 7 12.59 -37.24 -22.89
CA LEU A 7 12.26 -36.10 -22.05
C LEU A 7 11.44 -35.11 -22.90
N LEU A 8 10.19 -34.95 -22.55
CA LEU A 8 9.33 -33.90 -23.06
C LEU A 8 9.75 -32.57 -22.38
N ILE A 9 10.54 -31.77 -23.08
CA ILE A 9 10.85 -30.40 -22.68
C ILE A 9 9.59 -29.58 -22.94
N ILE A 10 8.77 -29.39 -21.89
CA ILE A 10 7.73 -28.39 -21.90
C ILE A 10 8.43 -27.04 -21.71
N ALA A 11 8.65 -26.33 -22.81
CA ALA A 11 9.00 -24.92 -22.78
C ALA A 11 7.80 -24.14 -22.20
N LEU A 12 7.77 -23.99 -20.89
CA LEU A 12 6.90 -23.02 -20.22
C LEU A 12 7.41 -21.64 -20.62
N THR A 13 6.79 -21.03 -21.61
CA THR A 13 6.94 -19.62 -21.93
C THR A 13 6.27 -18.82 -20.81
N LEU A 14 6.97 -18.68 -19.68
CA LEU A 14 6.60 -17.74 -18.63
C LEU A 14 6.89 -16.32 -19.17
N ILE A 15 5.89 -15.70 -19.78
CA ILE A 15 5.88 -14.27 -20.06
C ILE A 15 5.69 -13.61 -18.69
N PHE A 16 6.79 -13.22 -18.05
CA PHE A 16 6.72 -12.39 -16.85
C PHE A 16 6.47 -10.95 -17.28
N GLU A 17 5.29 -10.43 -16.92
CA GLU A 17 5.10 -8.99 -16.80
C GLU A 17 6.17 -8.44 -15.85
N LEU A 18 7.00 -7.53 -16.32
CA LEU A 18 7.56 -6.50 -15.47
C LEU A 18 6.32 -5.88 -14.82
N ALA A 19 6.11 -6.11 -13.53
CA ALA A 19 5.04 -5.46 -12.78
C ALA A 19 5.12 -3.98 -13.16
N GLY A 20 4.13 -3.54 -13.94
CA GLY A 20 4.21 -2.32 -14.72
C GLY A 20 4.57 -1.17 -13.80
N VAL A 21 5.63 -0.47 -14.15
CA VAL A 21 5.87 0.84 -13.59
C VAL A 21 4.69 1.69 -14.06
N GLN A 22 3.75 1.90 -13.17
CA GLN A 22 2.63 2.77 -13.45
C GLN A 22 3.13 4.22 -13.39
N ALA A 23 3.00 4.93 -14.49
CA ALA A 23 3.39 6.32 -14.59
C ALA A 23 2.27 7.11 -15.30
N GLY A 24 2.06 8.31 -14.86
CA GLY A 24 0.96 9.17 -15.29
C GLY A 24 0.17 9.54 -14.06
N ALA A 25 -1.10 9.72 -14.14
CA ALA A 25 -1.98 9.85 -12.99
C ALA A 25 -1.89 8.64 -12.03
N GLN A 26 -0.73 8.04 -11.89
CA GLN A 26 -0.48 6.89 -11.01
C GLN A 26 0.87 7.03 -10.33
N ALA A 27 0.92 6.61 -9.06
CA ALA A 27 2.17 6.57 -8.31
C ALA A 27 3.17 5.68 -9.07
N ARG A 28 4.26 6.28 -9.52
CA ARG A 28 5.40 5.52 -10.08
C ARG A 28 5.97 4.66 -8.97
N ASP A 29 6.42 3.46 -9.31
CA ASP A 29 7.34 2.74 -8.42
C ASP A 29 8.47 3.70 -8.03
N THR A 30 8.52 4.06 -6.76
CA THR A 30 9.57 4.93 -6.27
C THR A 30 10.91 4.21 -6.37
N ILE A 31 12.01 4.95 -6.41
CA ILE A 31 13.35 4.36 -6.35
C ILE A 31 13.47 3.43 -5.12
N ALA A 32 12.82 3.76 -4.01
CA ALA A 32 12.78 2.94 -2.80
C ALA A 32 12.10 1.57 -3.05
N ILE A 33 10.97 1.54 -3.74
CA ILE A 33 10.28 0.29 -4.10
C ILE A 33 11.14 -0.55 -5.05
N MET A 34 11.71 0.06 -6.08
CA MET A 34 12.57 -0.63 -7.03
C MET A 34 13.82 -1.21 -6.35
N ARG A 35 14.46 -0.45 -5.44
CA ARG A 35 15.57 -0.91 -4.62
C ARG A 35 15.18 -2.11 -3.76
N THR A 36 14.02 -2.06 -3.09
CA THR A 36 13.53 -3.16 -2.26
C THR A 36 13.31 -4.41 -3.10
N ARG A 37 12.66 -4.31 -4.25
CA ARG A 37 12.46 -5.43 -5.19
C ARG A 37 13.78 -6.00 -5.67
N TYR A 38 14.71 -5.17 -6.10
CA TYR A 38 16.04 -5.58 -6.52
C TYR A 38 16.76 -6.39 -5.44
N ASN A 39 16.81 -5.87 -4.20
CA ASN A 39 17.46 -6.54 -3.09
C ASN A 39 16.79 -7.89 -2.76
N THR A 40 15.45 -7.96 -2.80
CA THR A 40 14.70 -9.20 -2.59
C THR A 40 15.07 -10.25 -3.64
N PHE A 41 14.99 -9.92 -4.92
CA PHE A 41 15.30 -10.86 -5.99
C PHE A 41 16.80 -11.26 -6.02
N LYS A 42 17.69 -10.30 -5.75
CA LYS A 42 19.13 -10.57 -5.61
C LYS A 42 19.42 -11.57 -4.49
N THR A 43 18.77 -11.41 -3.33
CA THR A 43 18.91 -12.35 -2.20
C THR A 43 18.35 -13.72 -2.55
N GLN A 44 17.18 -13.80 -3.21
CA GLN A 44 16.59 -15.07 -3.66
C GLN A 44 17.43 -15.79 -4.70
N ALA A 45 18.14 -15.06 -5.56
CA ALA A 45 19.01 -15.62 -6.60
C ALA A 45 20.23 -16.36 -6.01
N ASN A 46 20.59 -16.11 -4.73
CA ASN A 46 21.73 -16.75 -4.03
C ASN A 46 22.99 -16.87 -4.91
N ALA A 47 23.38 -15.75 -5.52
CA ALA A 47 24.33 -15.70 -6.61
C ALA A 47 25.75 -16.10 -6.22
N GLN A 48 26.39 -16.93 -7.06
CA GLN A 48 27.79 -17.36 -6.96
C GLN A 48 28.51 -17.10 -8.30
N GLY A 49 29.85 -17.11 -8.30
CA GLY A 49 30.66 -17.00 -9.50
C GLY A 49 30.33 -15.78 -10.37
N ASP A 50 30.11 -15.97 -11.66
CA ASP A 50 29.87 -14.92 -12.66
C ASP A 50 28.60 -14.10 -12.34
N LEU A 51 27.56 -14.75 -11.79
CA LEU A 51 26.33 -14.04 -11.41
C LEU A 51 26.59 -13.07 -10.25
N LYS A 52 27.41 -13.49 -9.28
CA LYS A 52 27.83 -12.59 -8.19
C LYS A 52 28.61 -11.40 -8.73
N ALA A 53 29.55 -11.63 -9.65
CA ALA A 53 30.34 -10.55 -10.26
C ALA A 53 29.44 -9.54 -11.01
N LYS A 54 28.39 -10.01 -11.70
CA LYS A 54 27.38 -9.13 -12.33
C LYS A 54 26.65 -8.26 -11.31
N PHE A 55 26.23 -8.82 -10.17
CA PHE A 55 25.59 -8.03 -9.12
C PHE A 55 26.55 -7.05 -8.46
N ASP A 56 27.79 -7.44 -8.19
CA ASP A 56 28.79 -6.55 -7.60
C ASP A 56 29.03 -5.32 -8.50
N LYS A 57 29.05 -5.51 -9.81
CA LYS A 57 29.12 -4.41 -10.77
C LYS A 57 27.88 -3.54 -10.79
N LEU A 58 26.69 -4.14 -10.81
CA LEU A 58 25.40 -3.41 -10.74
C LEU A 58 25.32 -2.56 -9.48
N ASP A 59 25.72 -3.10 -8.33
CA ASP A 59 25.72 -2.36 -7.05
C ASP A 59 26.66 -1.14 -7.10
N GLN A 60 27.84 -1.27 -7.74
CA GLN A 60 28.76 -0.14 -7.92
C GLN A 60 28.14 0.94 -8.82
N ASP A 61 27.51 0.54 -9.93
CA ASP A 61 26.87 1.46 -10.86
C ASP A 61 25.65 2.14 -10.22
N ILE A 62 24.83 1.40 -9.45
CA ILE A 62 23.73 1.93 -8.65
C ILE A 62 24.23 2.96 -7.63
N ALA A 63 25.29 2.64 -6.88
CA ALA A 63 25.87 3.55 -5.89
C ALA A 63 26.36 4.84 -6.55
N ARG A 64 27.02 4.74 -7.72
CA ARG A 64 27.46 5.89 -8.51
C ARG A 64 26.29 6.74 -9.00
N ALA A 65 25.25 6.10 -9.57
CA ALA A 65 24.06 6.83 -10.04
C ALA A 65 23.34 7.54 -8.90
N ALA A 66 23.26 6.90 -7.71
CA ALA A 66 22.68 7.48 -6.51
C ALA A 66 23.47 8.69 -6.01
N GLN A 67 24.80 8.61 -5.99
CA GLN A 67 25.69 9.71 -5.59
C GLN A 67 25.46 10.98 -6.41
N PHE A 68 25.16 10.82 -7.70
CA PHE A 68 24.94 11.95 -8.62
C PHE A 68 23.46 12.28 -8.86
N GLY A 69 22.52 11.68 -8.10
CA GLY A 69 21.09 11.95 -8.22
C GLY A 69 20.47 11.57 -9.57
N ARG A 70 21.08 10.62 -10.31
CA ARG A 70 20.65 10.21 -11.66
C ARG A 70 19.47 9.26 -11.59
N THR A 71 18.27 9.80 -11.31
CA THR A 71 17.05 9.01 -11.07
C THR A 71 16.68 8.08 -12.23
N GLY A 72 16.79 8.54 -13.48
CA GLY A 72 16.53 7.71 -14.66
C GLY A 72 17.49 6.53 -14.76
N GLU A 73 18.79 6.75 -14.55
CA GLU A 73 19.79 5.69 -14.54
C GLU A 73 19.58 4.69 -13.40
N LEU A 74 19.19 5.16 -12.21
CA LEU A 74 18.81 4.28 -11.10
C LEU A 74 17.65 3.36 -11.47
N ARG A 75 16.60 3.88 -12.10
CA ARG A 75 15.46 3.07 -12.58
C ARG A 75 15.93 2.00 -13.55
N ARG A 76 16.74 2.36 -14.51
CA ARG A 76 17.30 1.44 -15.50
C ARG A 76 18.11 0.33 -14.84
N LEU A 77 19.05 0.68 -13.95
CA LEU A 77 19.94 -0.27 -13.29
C LEU A 77 19.17 -1.23 -12.36
N TYR A 78 18.19 -0.76 -11.61
CA TYR A 78 17.33 -1.63 -10.79
C TYR A 78 16.52 -2.58 -11.66
N THR A 79 15.96 -2.10 -12.78
CA THR A 79 15.20 -2.95 -13.72
C THR A 79 16.09 -4.03 -14.34
N GLN A 80 17.28 -3.67 -14.78
CA GLN A 80 18.30 -4.61 -15.28
C GLN A 80 18.67 -5.64 -14.20
N GLY A 81 18.94 -5.19 -12.98
CA GLY A 81 19.31 -6.07 -11.88
C GLY A 81 18.22 -7.07 -11.52
N ILE A 82 16.95 -6.67 -11.57
CA ILE A 82 15.81 -7.58 -11.39
C ILE A 82 15.75 -8.62 -12.52
N ALA A 83 15.96 -8.20 -13.78
CA ALA A 83 16.00 -9.12 -14.91
C ALA A 83 17.13 -10.15 -14.77
N VAL A 84 18.34 -9.69 -14.39
CA VAL A 84 19.50 -10.56 -14.13
C VAL A 84 19.19 -11.55 -12.98
N ALA A 85 18.59 -11.10 -11.89
CA ALA A 85 18.24 -11.95 -10.76
C ALA A 85 17.23 -13.05 -11.13
N GLN A 86 16.38 -12.79 -12.09
CA GLN A 86 15.38 -13.72 -12.62
C GLN A 86 15.86 -14.51 -13.84
N SER A 87 17.16 -14.46 -14.15
CA SER A 87 17.78 -15.14 -15.31
C SER A 87 17.12 -14.78 -16.65
N ARG A 88 16.59 -13.55 -16.76
CA ARG A 88 16.00 -13.03 -18.00
C ARG A 88 17.06 -12.38 -18.88
N PRO A 89 16.95 -12.48 -20.21
CA PRO A 89 17.82 -11.77 -21.12
C PRO A 89 17.69 -10.24 -20.91
N TRP A 90 18.76 -9.54 -21.22
CA TRP A 90 18.83 -8.08 -21.24
C TRP A 90 19.52 -7.63 -22.51
N ASN A 91 18.73 -7.18 -23.48
CA ASN A 91 19.15 -6.68 -24.79
C ASN A 91 18.44 -5.37 -25.09
N ALA A 92 18.66 -4.77 -26.26
CA ALA A 92 18.10 -3.47 -26.64
C ALA A 92 16.56 -3.46 -26.59
N GLU A 93 15.94 -4.50 -27.14
CA GLU A 93 14.49 -4.59 -27.25
C GLU A 93 13.83 -4.73 -25.87
N ILE A 94 14.41 -5.56 -25.00
CA ILE A 94 13.91 -5.76 -23.62
C ILE A 94 14.14 -4.54 -22.75
N GLU A 95 15.34 -3.89 -22.88
CA GLU A 95 15.61 -2.65 -22.16
C GLU A 95 14.65 -1.55 -22.59
N PHE A 96 14.39 -1.41 -23.89
CA PHE A 96 13.42 -0.46 -24.42
C PHE A 96 12.02 -0.76 -23.92
N ALA A 97 11.54 -2.01 -24.02
CA ALA A 97 10.24 -2.42 -23.53
C ALA A 97 10.05 -2.12 -22.03
N ALA A 98 11.10 -2.38 -21.26
CA ALA A 98 11.09 -2.14 -19.80
C ALA A 98 11.16 -0.65 -19.43
N SER A 99 11.54 0.23 -20.36
CA SER A 99 11.51 1.67 -20.16
C SER A 99 10.12 2.30 -20.32
N LEU A 100 9.19 1.60 -20.97
CA LEU A 100 7.90 2.17 -21.34
C LEU A 100 6.93 2.30 -20.18
N ALA A 101 6.11 3.34 -20.25
CA ALA A 101 4.98 3.57 -19.35
C ALA A 101 3.79 4.13 -20.11
N ILE A 102 2.59 3.64 -19.79
CA ILE A 102 1.32 4.21 -20.24
C ILE A 102 0.94 5.34 -19.28
N GLN A 103 0.49 6.46 -19.79
CA GLN A 103 0.00 7.59 -19.02
C GLN A 103 -1.33 8.12 -19.57
N THR A 104 -2.16 8.66 -18.68
CA THR A 104 -3.37 9.41 -19.00
C THR A 104 -3.55 10.49 -17.95
N ASP A 105 -4.35 11.52 -18.22
CA ASP A 105 -4.62 12.59 -17.27
C ASP A 105 -5.62 12.15 -16.19
N HIS A 106 -6.42 11.11 -16.48
CA HIS A 106 -7.42 10.57 -15.54
C HIS A 106 -7.41 9.06 -15.52
N VAL A 107 -7.33 8.47 -14.32
CA VAL A 107 -7.49 7.02 -14.09
C VAL A 107 -8.92 6.64 -13.75
N PHE A 108 -9.73 7.59 -13.26
CA PHE A 108 -11.17 7.45 -13.18
C PHE A 108 -11.79 8.06 -14.43
N VAL A 109 -12.34 7.25 -15.30
CA VAL A 109 -12.82 7.69 -16.63
C VAL A 109 -14.32 7.48 -16.78
N ASP A 110 -14.98 8.48 -17.39
CA ASP A 110 -16.36 8.37 -17.84
C ASP A 110 -16.35 7.83 -19.28
N PRO A 111 -17.03 6.69 -19.59
CA PRO A 111 -17.07 6.10 -20.93
C PRO A 111 -17.86 6.91 -21.96
N ALA A 112 -18.43 8.06 -21.60
CA ALA A 112 -19.21 8.90 -22.50
C ALA A 112 -18.37 9.54 -23.63
N SER A 113 -17.03 9.60 -23.48
CA SER A 113 -16.12 10.14 -24.49
C SER A 113 -14.80 9.39 -24.52
N PRO A 114 -14.11 9.33 -25.67
CA PRO A 114 -12.78 8.74 -25.76
C PRO A 114 -11.78 9.45 -24.87
N VAL A 115 -10.85 8.67 -24.30
CA VAL A 115 -9.80 9.14 -23.39
C VAL A 115 -8.45 9.10 -24.09
N SER A 116 -7.65 10.16 -23.91
CA SER A 116 -6.31 10.27 -24.46
C SER A 116 -5.29 9.55 -23.58
N PHE A 117 -4.45 8.75 -24.21
CA PHE A 117 -3.32 8.07 -23.61
C PHE A 117 -2.04 8.46 -24.32
N LYS A 118 -0.93 8.35 -23.58
CA LYS A 118 0.41 8.44 -24.16
C LYS A 118 1.30 7.32 -23.65
N ILE A 119 2.16 6.81 -24.52
CA ILE A 119 3.28 5.97 -24.14
C ILE A 119 4.51 6.87 -24.05
N THR A 120 5.22 6.78 -22.92
CA THR A 120 6.47 7.50 -22.67
C THR A 120 7.51 6.54 -22.11
N GLN A 121 8.70 7.05 -21.78
CA GLN A 121 9.76 6.29 -21.13
C GLN A 121 10.04 6.83 -19.73
N ILE A 122 10.30 5.94 -18.80
CA ILE A 122 10.67 6.27 -17.42
C ILE A 122 12.18 6.43 -17.23
N TYR A 123 12.96 6.01 -18.23
CA TYR A 123 14.39 6.23 -18.39
C TYR A 123 14.78 6.10 -19.88
N LEU A 124 15.90 6.67 -20.25
CA LEU A 124 16.48 6.45 -21.57
C LEU A 124 17.19 5.09 -21.59
N PRO A 125 16.89 4.20 -22.56
CA PRO A 125 17.64 2.98 -22.77
C PRO A 125 19.11 3.29 -23.07
N SER A 126 20.00 2.41 -22.59
CA SER A 126 21.45 2.52 -22.84
C SER A 126 21.88 1.88 -24.17
N ILE A 127 21.02 1.01 -24.70
CA ILE A 127 21.25 0.28 -25.96
C ILE A 127 20.24 0.80 -26.98
N GLU A 128 20.72 1.18 -28.16
CA GLU A 128 19.85 1.65 -29.23
C GLU A 128 19.16 0.48 -29.95
N LEU A 129 17.88 0.70 -30.29
CA LEU A 129 17.17 -0.23 -31.17
C LEU A 129 17.70 -0.14 -32.60
N SER A 130 17.91 -1.30 -33.22
CA SER A 130 18.30 -1.39 -34.63
C SER A 130 17.14 -1.00 -35.56
N GLU A 131 15.91 -1.43 -35.21
CA GLU A 131 14.69 -1.20 -35.97
C GLU A 131 13.54 -0.75 -35.06
N PRO A 132 12.58 0.04 -35.58
CA PRO A 132 11.37 0.37 -34.85
C PRO A 132 10.51 -0.88 -34.57
N LEU A 133 9.87 -0.91 -33.41
CA LEU A 133 9.04 -2.03 -32.99
C LEU A 133 7.55 -1.80 -33.32
N THR A 134 6.80 -2.90 -33.26
CA THR A 134 5.32 -2.86 -33.34
C THR A 134 4.74 -2.95 -31.94
N MET A 135 3.69 -2.16 -31.68
CA MET A 135 2.97 -2.16 -30.40
C MET A 135 1.51 -2.53 -30.63
N ARG A 136 1.01 -3.51 -29.88
CA ARG A 136 -0.40 -3.84 -29.78
C ARG A 136 -0.99 -3.30 -28.50
N VAL A 137 -2.11 -2.59 -28.57
CA VAL A 137 -2.84 -2.08 -27.41
C VAL A 137 -4.20 -2.74 -27.32
N SER A 138 -4.53 -3.26 -26.15
CA SER A 138 -5.81 -3.93 -25.88
C SER A 138 -6.28 -3.61 -24.45
N LEU A 139 -7.60 -3.78 -24.23
CA LEU A 139 -8.25 -3.64 -22.92
C LEU A 139 -8.52 -5.00 -22.31
N TYR A 140 -8.33 -5.10 -21.00
CA TYR A 140 -8.57 -6.32 -20.22
C TYR A 140 -9.37 -6.03 -18.97
N ARG A 141 -10.17 -6.99 -18.52
CA ARG A 141 -10.70 -7.02 -17.15
C ARG A 141 -9.64 -7.66 -16.25
N PRO A 142 -9.19 -6.99 -15.16
CA PRO A 142 -8.22 -7.60 -14.25
C PRO A 142 -8.75 -8.92 -13.68
N GLY A 143 -7.90 -9.94 -13.60
CA GLY A 143 -8.23 -11.21 -12.94
C GLY A 143 -8.26 -11.07 -11.40
N ASN A 144 -8.99 -11.96 -10.72
CA ASN A 144 -9.11 -12.00 -9.25
C ASN A 144 -7.87 -12.61 -8.57
N GLY A 145 -6.67 -12.14 -8.87
CA GLY A 145 -5.44 -12.68 -8.26
C GLY A 145 -4.39 -11.61 -8.05
N GLY A 146 -3.74 -11.62 -6.89
CA GLY A 146 -2.80 -10.60 -6.38
C GLY A 146 -1.42 -10.53 -7.05
N ALA A 147 -1.16 -11.28 -8.12
CA ALA A 147 -0.05 -11.03 -9.05
C ALA A 147 -0.66 -10.36 -10.28
N ALA A 148 -0.11 -9.25 -10.74
CA ALA A 148 -0.54 -8.51 -11.93
C ALA A 148 -0.89 -9.49 -13.03
N ALA A 149 -2.18 -9.64 -13.30
CA ALA A 149 -2.73 -10.84 -13.87
C ALA A 149 -2.29 -11.04 -15.33
N GLN A 150 -1.36 -11.92 -15.51
CA GLN A 150 -1.34 -12.75 -16.72
C GLN A 150 -2.66 -13.55 -16.73
N GLY A 151 -3.66 -13.11 -17.50
CA GLY A 151 -4.88 -13.85 -17.67
C GLY A 151 -6.19 -13.15 -17.38
N GLY A 152 -6.23 -11.82 -17.38
CA GLY A 152 -7.51 -11.10 -17.42
C GLY A 152 -8.28 -11.39 -18.72
N GLU A 153 -9.60 -11.33 -18.67
CA GLU A 153 -10.46 -11.43 -19.85
C GLU A 153 -10.18 -10.26 -20.79
N LYS A 154 -9.82 -10.56 -22.05
CA LYS A 154 -9.67 -9.52 -23.07
C LYS A 154 -11.03 -8.94 -23.42
N LEU A 155 -11.18 -7.64 -23.26
CA LEU A 155 -12.41 -6.91 -23.50
C LEU A 155 -12.49 -6.37 -24.93
N LYS A 156 -11.39 -5.72 -25.40
CA LYS A 156 -11.39 -5.00 -26.68
C LYS A 156 -9.96 -4.81 -27.20
N ASP A 157 -9.79 -4.92 -28.51
CA ASP A 157 -8.58 -4.42 -29.17
C ASP A 157 -8.72 -2.92 -29.43
N VAL A 158 -7.69 -2.16 -29.08
CA VAL A 158 -7.60 -0.73 -29.36
C VAL A 158 -6.93 -0.49 -30.71
N GLY A 159 -5.80 -1.17 -30.97
CA GLY A 159 -5.11 -1.06 -32.24
C GLY A 159 -3.71 -1.69 -32.23
N VAL A 160 -3.13 -1.74 -33.45
CA VAL A 160 -1.74 -2.13 -33.68
C VAL A 160 -1.03 -0.92 -34.29
N PHE A 161 0.07 -0.54 -33.68
CA PHE A 161 0.84 0.65 -34.05
C PHE A 161 2.26 0.23 -34.47
N THR A 162 2.67 0.65 -35.62
CA THR A 162 4.01 0.40 -36.17
C THR A 162 4.92 1.60 -35.93
N ASN A 163 6.24 1.40 -36.14
CA ASN A 163 7.26 2.44 -36.01
C ASN A 163 7.36 3.03 -34.60
N VAL A 164 7.11 2.21 -33.58
CA VAL A 164 7.34 2.59 -32.18
C VAL A 164 8.81 2.47 -31.88
N GLY A 165 9.49 3.56 -31.65
CA GLY A 165 10.90 3.56 -31.35
C GLY A 165 11.45 4.88 -30.82
N ARG A 166 12.59 4.77 -30.23
CA ARG A 166 13.57 5.72 -29.78
C ARG A 166 13.16 6.65 -28.65
N ASP A 167 12.97 7.93 -28.89
CA ASP A 167 12.79 8.91 -27.82
C ASP A 167 11.30 9.21 -27.61
N LEU A 168 10.71 8.48 -26.67
CA LEU A 168 9.33 8.71 -26.24
C LEU A 168 9.24 9.63 -25.00
N ILE A 169 10.35 10.14 -24.48
CA ILE A 169 10.34 11.16 -23.43
C ILE A 169 9.94 12.50 -24.06
N ASP A 170 10.66 12.94 -25.06
CA ASP A 170 10.43 14.23 -25.72
C ASP A 170 9.29 14.15 -26.74
N SER A 171 9.05 12.99 -27.35
CA SER A 171 8.01 12.75 -28.33
C SER A 171 7.12 11.55 -27.98
N PRO A 172 6.27 11.66 -26.94
CA PRO A 172 5.40 10.56 -26.51
C PRO A 172 4.46 10.11 -27.61
N PHE A 173 4.30 8.80 -27.75
CA PHE A 173 3.32 8.23 -28.66
C PHE A 173 1.90 8.38 -28.08
N ARG A 174 0.96 8.99 -28.82
CA ARG A 174 -0.40 9.29 -28.34
C ARG A 174 -1.46 8.49 -29.10
N PHE A 175 -2.49 8.04 -28.38
CA PHE A 175 -3.64 7.33 -28.95
C PHE A 175 -4.90 7.60 -28.12
N LEU A 176 -6.06 7.37 -28.75
CA LEU A 176 -7.36 7.49 -28.11
C LEU A 176 -7.92 6.10 -27.81
N VAL A 177 -8.58 5.97 -26.67
CA VAL A 177 -9.30 4.74 -26.29
C VAL A 177 -10.76 5.08 -26.05
N ASP A 178 -11.62 4.36 -26.73
CA ASP A 178 -13.06 4.37 -26.53
C ASP A 178 -13.46 3.30 -25.52
N PHE A 179 -14.01 3.71 -24.37
CA PHE A 179 -14.50 2.85 -23.30
C PHE A 179 -16.02 2.63 -23.35
N SER A 180 -16.70 3.04 -24.44
CA SER A 180 -18.15 2.87 -24.57
C SER A 180 -18.56 1.39 -24.34
N GLY A 181 -19.59 1.20 -23.52
CA GLY A 181 -20.08 -0.13 -23.16
C GLY A 181 -19.27 -0.84 -22.07
N LEU A 182 -18.18 -0.24 -21.56
CA LEU A 182 -17.39 -0.79 -20.45
C LEU A 182 -17.76 -0.14 -19.13
N GLU A 183 -17.60 -0.90 -18.04
CA GLU A 183 -17.83 -0.47 -16.65
C GLU A 183 -16.90 -1.24 -15.72
N GLY A 184 -16.41 -0.59 -14.65
CA GLY A 184 -15.56 -1.18 -13.64
C GLY A 184 -14.07 -1.14 -13.96
N ARG A 185 -13.29 -1.91 -13.19
CA ARG A 185 -11.84 -1.98 -13.35
C ARG A 185 -11.45 -2.48 -14.71
N THR A 186 -10.60 -1.75 -15.39
CA THR A 186 -10.12 -2.04 -16.74
C THR A 186 -8.62 -1.79 -16.81
N THR A 187 -7.90 -2.70 -17.46
CA THR A 187 -6.44 -2.56 -17.69
C THR A 187 -6.21 -2.23 -19.16
N VAL A 188 -5.57 -1.11 -19.44
CA VAL A 188 -4.96 -0.84 -20.74
C VAL A 188 -3.62 -1.58 -20.77
N ARG A 189 -3.43 -2.43 -21.74
CA ARG A 189 -2.20 -3.21 -21.96
C ARG A 189 -1.59 -2.86 -23.30
N ALA A 190 -0.33 -2.46 -23.30
CA ALA A 190 0.47 -2.28 -24.50
C ALA A 190 1.57 -3.33 -24.53
N GLU A 191 1.60 -4.13 -25.57
CA GLU A 191 2.57 -5.21 -25.82
C GLU A 191 3.48 -4.80 -26.97
N LEU A 192 4.79 -4.83 -26.75
CA LEU A 192 5.76 -4.69 -27.83
C LEU A 192 5.97 -6.04 -28.51
N ILE A 193 5.96 -6.02 -29.83
CA ILE A 193 6.00 -7.21 -30.68
C ILE A 193 7.25 -7.14 -31.56
N GLU A 194 8.03 -8.22 -31.56
CA GLU A 194 9.14 -8.48 -32.48
C GLU A 194 8.97 -9.87 -33.09
N GLY A 195 9.09 -9.99 -34.41
CA GLY A 195 8.92 -11.27 -35.11
C GLY A 195 7.57 -11.96 -34.82
N GLY A 196 6.53 -11.21 -34.48
CA GLY A 196 5.21 -11.75 -34.12
C GLY A 196 5.04 -12.15 -32.66
N HIS A 197 6.09 -12.08 -31.84
CA HIS A 197 6.09 -12.46 -30.43
C HIS A 197 6.19 -11.25 -29.51
N PRO A 198 5.49 -11.23 -28.36
CA PRO A 198 5.62 -10.15 -27.37
C PRO A 198 6.99 -10.24 -26.67
N ILE A 199 7.73 -9.14 -26.69
CA ILE A 199 9.04 -8.99 -26.02
C ILE A 199 8.94 -8.20 -24.72
N GLY A 200 7.84 -7.48 -24.51
CA GLY A 200 7.58 -6.76 -23.28
C GLY A 200 6.18 -6.17 -23.25
N THR A 201 5.71 -5.89 -22.05
CA THR A 201 4.36 -5.40 -21.80
C THR A 201 4.40 -4.28 -20.78
N THR A 202 3.64 -3.21 -21.02
CA THR A 202 3.34 -2.19 -20.02
C THR A 202 1.83 -2.08 -19.83
N THR A 203 1.39 -1.83 -18.59
CA THR A 203 -0.04 -1.80 -18.24
C THR A 203 -0.40 -0.57 -17.45
N LEU A 204 -1.67 -0.17 -17.54
CA LEU A 204 -2.27 0.89 -16.75
C LEU A 204 -3.67 0.45 -16.30
N ASN A 205 -3.90 0.43 -14.98
CA ASN A 205 -5.22 0.13 -14.43
C ASN A 205 -6.07 1.40 -14.33
N LEU A 206 -7.32 1.27 -14.70
CA LEU A 206 -8.32 2.34 -14.73
C LEU A 206 -9.58 1.89 -13.98
N GLU A 207 -10.35 2.87 -13.58
CA GLU A 207 -11.71 2.70 -13.06
C GLU A 207 -12.67 3.38 -14.03
N VAL A 208 -13.43 2.59 -14.81
CA VAL A 208 -14.41 3.10 -15.79
C VAL A 208 -15.77 3.22 -15.10
N ARG A 209 -16.32 4.43 -15.02
CA ARG A 209 -17.56 4.72 -14.29
C ARG A 209 -18.47 5.65 -15.07
N LYS A 210 -19.61 5.10 -15.52
CA LYS A 210 -20.63 5.86 -16.23
C LYS A 210 -21.23 6.96 -15.32
N GLY A 211 -21.34 8.17 -15.86
CA GLY A 211 -21.92 9.31 -15.13
C GLY A 211 -21.05 9.82 -13.97
N LEU A 212 -19.76 9.49 -13.97
CA LEU A 212 -18.80 9.88 -12.94
C LEU A 212 -18.85 11.38 -12.65
N LYS A 213 -18.76 12.21 -13.67
CA LYS A 213 -18.73 13.69 -13.54
C LYS A 213 -20.00 14.20 -12.85
N ASP A 214 -21.16 13.69 -13.24
CA ASP A 214 -22.46 14.09 -12.66
C ASP A 214 -22.56 13.69 -11.20
N ARG A 215 -22.09 12.49 -10.83
CA ARG A 215 -22.10 12.04 -9.44
C ARG A 215 -21.18 12.89 -8.57
N LEU A 216 -19.94 13.11 -9.01
CA LEU A 216 -18.96 13.93 -8.27
C LEU A 216 -19.42 15.38 -8.10
N SER A 217 -20.07 15.98 -9.12
CA SER A 217 -20.59 17.35 -9.03
C SER A 217 -21.67 17.54 -7.96
N ARG A 218 -22.38 16.47 -7.58
CA ARG A 218 -23.41 16.49 -6.51
C ARG A 218 -22.80 16.47 -5.11
N LEU A 219 -21.49 16.19 -4.98
CA LEU A 219 -20.77 16.13 -3.71
C LEU A 219 -20.06 17.45 -3.37
N ASP A 220 -20.55 18.58 -3.90
CA ASP A 220 -20.01 19.90 -3.57
C ASP A 220 -20.37 20.28 -2.13
N SER A 221 -19.40 20.20 -1.24
CA SER A 221 -19.51 20.44 0.20
C SER A 221 -18.14 20.72 0.82
N GLN A 222 -18.10 21.35 1.99
CA GLN A 222 -16.89 21.48 2.81
C GLN A 222 -16.74 20.29 3.81
N ASN A 223 -17.75 19.46 3.95
CA ASN A 223 -17.72 18.30 4.84
C ASN A 223 -16.81 17.21 4.26
N ALA A 224 -15.83 16.73 5.04
CA ALA A 224 -14.83 15.76 4.58
C ALA A 224 -15.45 14.40 4.21
N ASP A 225 -16.48 13.96 4.93
CA ASP A 225 -17.17 12.69 4.65
C ASP A 225 -17.94 12.73 3.32
N VAL A 226 -18.33 13.93 2.86
CA VAL A 226 -18.93 14.14 1.55
C VAL A 226 -17.86 14.23 0.45
N ARG A 227 -16.78 14.97 0.70
CA ARG A 227 -15.77 15.29 -0.31
C ARG A 227 -14.76 14.18 -0.56
N TYR A 228 -14.67 13.19 0.32
CA TYR A 228 -13.62 12.17 0.24
C TYR A 228 -13.47 11.51 -1.14
N PRO A 229 -14.53 11.04 -1.83
CA PRO A 229 -14.36 10.47 -3.17
C PRO A 229 -13.79 11.45 -4.20
N VAL A 230 -14.18 12.73 -4.13
CA VAL A 230 -13.69 13.78 -5.02
C VAL A 230 -12.19 14.02 -4.78
N ASP A 231 -11.80 14.16 -3.50
CA ASP A 231 -10.42 14.37 -3.08
C ASP A 231 -9.54 13.15 -3.43
N TYR A 232 -10.01 11.93 -3.15
CA TYR A 232 -9.30 10.69 -3.47
C TYR A 232 -9.02 10.58 -4.97
N ILE A 233 -10.05 10.79 -5.81
CA ILE A 233 -9.91 10.72 -7.27
C ILE A 233 -8.92 11.77 -7.78
N ALA A 234 -8.99 13.00 -7.29
CA ALA A 234 -8.06 14.05 -7.64
C ALA A 234 -6.61 13.71 -7.26
N ASN A 235 -6.40 13.10 -6.09
CA ASN A 235 -5.07 12.66 -5.66
C ASN A 235 -4.54 11.48 -6.46
N VAL A 236 -5.40 10.57 -6.92
CA VAL A 236 -5.01 9.49 -7.85
C VAL A 236 -4.68 10.06 -9.22
N ASP A 237 -5.51 10.94 -9.76
CA ASP A 237 -5.30 11.55 -11.07
C ASP A 237 -4.02 12.42 -11.12
N SER A 238 -3.69 13.10 -10.02
CA SER A 238 -2.43 13.86 -9.91
C SER A 238 -1.19 12.99 -9.67
N GLY A 239 -1.37 11.69 -9.38
CA GLY A 239 -0.29 10.75 -9.09
C GLY A 239 0.27 10.81 -7.67
N ASN A 240 -0.39 11.54 -6.74
CA ASN A 240 -0.02 11.60 -5.33
C ASN A 240 -0.21 10.25 -4.63
N ILE A 241 -1.23 9.49 -5.05
CA ILE A 241 -1.50 8.13 -4.56
C ILE A 241 -1.76 7.18 -5.75
N ALA A 242 -1.42 5.91 -5.59
CA ALA A 242 -1.80 4.89 -6.55
C ALA A 242 -3.29 4.55 -6.40
N ILE A 243 -3.95 4.19 -7.52
CA ILE A 243 -5.26 3.55 -7.47
C ILE A 243 -5.11 2.23 -6.70
N GLY A 244 -5.74 2.12 -5.57
CA GLY A 244 -5.53 1.03 -4.63
C GLY A 244 -6.83 0.38 -4.18
N GLN A 245 -6.97 0.23 -2.86
CA GLN A 245 -8.13 -0.38 -2.21
C GLN A 245 -9.30 0.59 -2.04
N PHE A 246 -9.65 1.31 -3.10
CA PHE A 246 -10.81 2.22 -3.14
C PHE A 246 -12.01 1.49 -3.74
N ASP A 247 -13.02 1.26 -2.90
CA ASP A 247 -14.31 0.74 -3.36
C ASP A 247 -15.19 1.92 -3.79
N TYR A 248 -15.14 2.23 -5.08
CA TYR A 248 -15.83 3.38 -5.66
C TYR A 248 -17.32 3.45 -5.28
N GLU A 249 -18.06 2.35 -5.42
CA GLU A 249 -19.50 2.35 -5.18
C GLU A 249 -19.84 2.54 -3.70
N LYS A 250 -19.07 1.89 -2.83
CA LYS A 250 -19.22 2.03 -1.38
C LYS A 250 -18.92 3.47 -0.94
N GLU A 251 -17.81 4.04 -1.36
CA GLU A 251 -17.41 5.39 -0.96
C GLU A 251 -18.36 6.46 -1.54
N MET A 252 -18.81 6.30 -2.78
CA MET A 252 -19.82 7.19 -3.36
C MET A 252 -21.15 7.12 -2.62
N THR A 253 -21.60 5.91 -2.27
CA THR A 253 -22.85 5.71 -1.50
C THR A 253 -22.76 6.35 -0.12
N LEU A 254 -21.65 6.21 0.58
CA LEU A 254 -21.40 6.85 1.88
C LEU A 254 -21.41 8.38 1.77
N ALA A 255 -20.72 8.93 0.76
CA ALA A 255 -20.67 10.36 0.54
C ALA A 255 -22.05 10.97 0.16
N GLU A 256 -22.80 10.27 -0.68
CA GLU A 256 -24.17 10.69 -1.06
C GLU A 256 -25.13 10.66 0.16
N ALA A 257 -25.02 9.66 1.03
CA ALA A 257 -25.78 9.60 2.29
C ALA A 257 -25.36 10.72 3.27
N ALA A 258 -24.05 10.98 3.38
CA ALA A 258 -23.53 12.08 4.17
C ALA A 258 -24.01 13.44 3.65
N MET A 259 -24.01 13.64 2.32
CA MET A 259 -24.55 14.85 1.69
C MET A 259 -26.04 15.09 2.04
N ALA A 260 -26.84 14.03 2.03
CA ALA A 260 -28.24 14.13 2.40
C ALA A 260 -28.42 14.63 3.86
N SER A 261 -27.61 14.13 4.79
CA SER A 261 -27.61 14.57 6.19
C SER A 261 -27.16 16.02 6.33
N VAL A 262 -26.06 16.40 5.67
CA VAL A 262 -25.51 17.76 5.69
C VAL A 262 -26.52 18.77 5.14
N LYS A 263 -27.19 18.45 4.02
CA LYS A 263 -28.29 19.29 3.47
C LYS A 263 -29.47 19.45 4.42
N ALA A 264 -29.71 18.46 5.27
CA ALA A 264 -30.73 18.52 6.33
C ALA A 264 -30.23 19.23 7.61
N GLY A 265 -29.02 19.79 7.61
CA GLY A 265 -28.43 20.47 8.76
C GLY A 265 -28.03 19.54 9.92
N LYS A 266 -27.80 18.23 9.61
CA LYS A 266 -27.44 17.19 10.60
C LYS A 266 -26.02 16.70 10.40
N ASP A 267 -25.35 16.34 11.50
CA ASP A 267 -24.11 15.56 11.42
C ASP A 267 -24.43 14.14 10.92
N PRO A 268 -23.77 13.63 9.86
CA PRO A 268 -23.98 12.28 9.34
C PRO A 268 -23.73 11.15 10.36
N PHE A 269 -23.00 11.45 11.45
CA PHE A 269 -22.55 10.47 12.44
C PHE A 269 -23.06 10.75 13.87
N GLU A 270 -23.92 11.75 14.06
CA GLU A 270 -24.49 12.03 15.37
C GLU A 270 -25.22 10.82 15.96
N GLY A 271 -24.78 10.37 17.13
CA GLY A 271 -25.33 9.21 17.82
C GLY A 271 -25.10 7.85 17.17
N LYS A 272 -24.28 7.78 16.11
CA LYS A 272 -24.00 6.52 15.40
C LYS A 272 -23.15 5.59 16.25
N THR A 273 -23.55 4.32 16.29
CA THR A 273 -22.83 3.20 16.95
C THR A 273 -22.53 2.09 15.93
N GLY A 274 -21.76 1.09 16.34
CA GLY A 274 -21.31 0.01 15.46
C GLY A 274 -20.08 0.39 14.66
N ASP A 275 -19.93 -0.24 13.51
CA ASP A 275 -18.77 -0.14 12.60
C ASP A 275 -19.09 0.83 11.46
N PHE A 276 -18.27 1.87 11.30
CA PHE A 276 -18.40 2.84 10.21
C PHE A 276 -17.07 3.54 9.90
N LYS A 277 -16.99 4.11 8.69
CA LYS A 277 -15.86 4.91 8.22
C LYS A 277 -16.20 6.39 8.32
N ARG A 278 -15.22 7.19 8.68
CA ARG A 278 -15.25 8.65 8.72
C ARG A 278 -14.05 9.23 7.99
N HIS A 279 -14.14 10.52 7.71
CA HIS A 279 -13.10 11.26 7.01
C HIS A 279 -12.83 12.61 7.66
N TYR A 280 -11.62 13.10 7.55
CA TYR A 280 -11.24 14.43 8.00
C TYR A 280 -10.16 15.04 7.10
N LEU A 281 -10.07 16.36 7.07
CA LEU A 281 -9.02 17.05 6.34
C LEU A 281 -7.73 17.07 7.17
N LEU A 282 -6.68 16.39 6.71
CA LEU A 282 -5.33 16.49 7.25
C LEU A 282 -4.70 17.77 6.70
N GLN A 283 -4.79 18.86 7.47
CA GLN A 283 -4.43 20.22 7.03
C GLN A 283 -3.00 20.30 6.49
N GLU A 284 -2.06 19.59 7.11
CA GLU A 284 -0.64 19.61 6.75
C GLU A 284 -0.35 18.96 5.38
N ALA A 285 -1.23 18.07 4.95
CA ALA A 285 -1.16 17.45 3.62
C ALA A 285 -2.08 18.13 2.61
N GLY A 286 -3.11 18.85 3.07
CA GLY A 286 -4.19 19.36 2.23
C GLY A 286 -5.07 18.25 1.65
N GLU A 287 -5.07 17.06 2.25
CA GLU A 287 -5.74 15.86 1.75
C GLU A 287 -6.76 15.33 2.76
N ILE A 288 -7.83 14.70 2.28
CA ILE A 288 -8.85 14.07 3.14
C ILE A 288 -8.43 12.64 3.48
N MET A 289 -8.28 12.37 4.78
CA MET A 289 -7.87 11.05 5.29
C MET A 289 -9.08 10.26 5.80
N PRO A 290 -9.15 8.95 5.44
CA PRO A 290 -10.12 8.04 6.03
C PRO A 290 -9.62 7.50 7.37
N TYR A 291 -10.55 7.24 8.28
CA TYR A 291 -10.33 6.41 9.47
C TYR A 291 -11.56 5.58 9.75
N ARG A 292 -11.39 4.37 10.30
CA ARG A 292 -12.49 3.50 10.66
C ARG A 292 -12.73 3.50 12.15
N VAL A 293 -13.99 3.43 12.53
CA VAL A 293 -14.40 3.53 13.94
C VAL A 293 -15.36 2.39 14.28
N TYR A 294 -15.18 1.82 15.45
CA TYR A 294 -16.19 1.01 16.12
C TYR A 294 -16.62 1.69 17.41
N VAL A 295 -17.90 1.92 17.55
CA VAL A 295 -18.52 2.44 18.78
C VAL A 295 -19.48 1.39 19.33
N PRO A 296 -19.31 0.88 20.57
CA PRO A 296 -20.21 -0.11 21.14
C PRO A 296 -21.65 0.33 21.04
N THR A 297 -22.57 -0.60 20.75
CA THR A 297 -24.02 -0.29 20.64
C THR A 297 -24.60 0.20 21.94
N SER A 298 -23.95 -0.11 23.07
CA SER A 298 -24.28 0.37 24.41
C SER A 298 -23.80 1.79 24.72
N TYR A 299 -23.09 2.47 23.80
CA TYR A 299 -22.61 3.84 24.01
C TYR A 299 -23.75 4.84 24.07
N LYS A 300 -23.79 5.60 25.17
CA LYS A 300 -24.79 6.66 25.40
C LYS A 300 -24.18 8.01 25.76
N GLY A 301 -22.85 8.10 25.82
CA GLY A 301 -22.12 9.30 26.25
C GLY A 301 -22.30 9.64 27.75
N ASP A 302 -22.94 8.77 28.54
CA ASP A 302 -23.22 8.94 29.97
C ASP A 302 -21.99 8.64 30.85
N ARG A 303 -21.09 7.81 30.39
CA ARG A 303 -19.79 7.46 31.03
C ARG A 303 -18.62 7.58 30.07
N ALA A 304 -17.41 7.57 30.61
CA ALA A 304 -16.20 7.54 29.81
C ALA A 304 -15.85 6.11 29.36
N TYR A 305 -15.44 5.93 28.12
CA TYR A 305 -15.16 4.66 27.48
C TYR A 305 -13.64 4.51 27.18
N PRO A 306 -13.07 3.31 27.29
CA PRO A 306 -11.71 3.05 26.83
C PRO A 306 -11.62 3.18 25.31
N LEU A 307 -10.44 3.61 24.84
CA LEU A 307 -10.13 3.77 23.41
C LEU A 307 -8.94 2.91 23.02
N PHE A 308 -9.08 2.16 21.92
CA PHE A 308 -7.97 1.47 21.29
C PHE A 308 -7.70 2.07 19.91
N ILE A 309 -6.47 2.54 19.68
CA ILE A 309 -5.97 3.00 18.38
C ILE A 309 -5.26 1.82 17.69
N ALA A 310 -5.83 1.34 16.57
CA ALA A 310 -5.41 0.14 15.86
C ALA A 310 -4.64 0.48 14.57
N LEU A 311 -3.38 0.09 14.46
CA LEU A 311 -2.45 0.44 13.37
C LEU A 311 -2.22 -0.76 12.45
N HIS A 312 -2.57 -0.63 11.18
CA HIS A 312 -2.43 -1.71 10.17
C HIS A 312 -0.98 -1.98 9.74
N GLY A 313 -0.76 -3.10 9.04
CA GLY A 313 0.52 -3.48 8.44
C GLY A 313 0.79 -2.77 7.10
N ASN A 314 2.02 -2.84 6.64
CA ASN A 314 2.45 -2.23 5.37
C ASN A 314 1.61 -2.73 4.18
N GLY A 315 1.16 -1.80 3.33
CA GLY A 315 0.32 -2.10 2.18
C GLY A 315 -1.16 -2.35 2.48
N LEU A 316 -1.57 -2.27 3.76
CA LEU A 316 -2.95 -2.38 4.21
C LEU A 316 -3.55 -0.99 4.47
N THR A 317 -4.81 -0.93 4.92
CA THR A 317 -5.55 0.32 5.16
C THR A 317 -6.22 0.31 6.54
N GLU A 318 -6.88 1.39 6.89
CA GLU A 318 -7.75 1.53 8.07
C GLU A 318 -8.79 0.40 8.23
N ASN A 319 -9.06 -0.32 7.14
CA ASN A 319 -10.04 -1.41 7.14
C ASN A 319 -9.49 -2.74 7.70
N TYR A 320 -8.17 -2.89 7.82
CA TYR A 320 -7.52 -4.17 8.11
C TYR A 320 -8.06 -4.88 9.36
N PHE A 321 -8.08 -4.22 10.50
CA PHE A 321 -8.54 -4.82 11.76
C PHE A 321 -10.03 -5.14 11.76
N PHE A 322 -10.80 -4.52 10.90
CA PHE A 322 -12.26 -4.67 10.80
C PHE A 322 -12.67 -5.74 9.81
N ASP A 323 -12.03 -5.83 8.65
CA ASP A 323 -12.44 -6.71 7.57
C ASP A 323 -11.66 -8.04 7.51
N ASN A 324 -10.41 -8.05 8.00
CA ASN A 324 -9.51 -9.22 7.83
C ASN A 324 -9.44 -10.16 9.04
N LEU A 325 -10.12 -9.84 10.16
CA LEU A 325 -10.06 -10.60 11.40
C LEU A 325 -11.40 -11.29 11.74
N ASN A 326 -12.23 -11.56 10.73
CA ASN A 326 -13.51 -12.28 10.86
C ASN A 326 -14.43 -11.68 11.94
N GLY A 327 -14.46 -10.35 12.09
CA GLY A 327 -15.29 -9.64 13.07
C GLY A 327 -14.82 -9.79 14.52
N SER A 328 -13.68 -10.41 14.78
CA SER A 328 -13.17 -10.65 16.15
C SER A 328 -12.93 -9.34 16.90
N LEU A 329 -12.43 -8.30 16.22
CA LEU A 329 -12.21 -7.00 16.84
C LEU A 329 -13.52 -6.37 17.30
N GLN A 330 -14.51 -6.29 16.39
CA GLN A 330 -15.81 -5.69 16.67
C GLN A 330 -16.53 -6.41 17.81
N LYS A 331 -16.50 -7.76 17.79
CA LYS A 331 -17.08 -8.58 18.85
C LYS A 331 -16.47 -8.27 20.21
N LEU A 332 -15.15 -8.28 20.31
CA LEU A 332 -14.45 -8.01 21.58
C LEU A 332 -14.64 -6.57 22.05
N ALA A 333 -14.65 -5.60 21.13
CA ALA A 333 -14.90 -4.21 21.42
C ALA A 333 -16.35 -4.01 21.97
N GLU A 334 -17.35 -4.68 21.38
CA GLU A 334 -18.72 -4.67 21.86
C GLU A 334 -18.83 -5.26 23.27
N GLU A 335 -18.32 -6.47 23.46
CA GLU A 335 -18.40 -7.21 24.73
C GLU A 335 -17.76 -6.47 25.90
N ARG A 336 -16.66 -5.76 25.63
CA ARG A 336 -15.85 -5.07 26.66
C ARG A 336 -16.11 -3.57 26.75
N GLY A 337 -16.91 -3.02 25.83
CA GLY A 337 -17.26 -1.62 25.79
C GLY A 337 -16.10 -0.71 25.36
N TYR A 338 -15.25 -1.16 24.43
CA TYR A 338 -14.17 -0.36 23.87
C TYR A 338 -14.64 0.40 22.63
N ILE A 339 -14.27 1.66 22.54
CA ILE A 339 -14.26 2.38 21.27
C ILE A 339 -12.94 2.04 20.59
N VAL A 340 -12.98 1.75 19.28
CA VAL A 340 -11.80 1.48 18.48
C VAL A 340 -11.71 2.44 17.33
N ALA A 341 -10.53 3.00 17.05
CA ALA A 341 -10.28 3.82 15.88
C ALA A 341 -9.03 3.34 15.14
N ALA A 342 -9.12 3.25 13.82
CA ALA A 342 -8.02 2.85 12.96
C ALA A 342 -7.75 3.92 11.91
N PRO A 343 -6.68 4.73 12.06
CA PRO A 343 -6.23 5.69 11.04
C PRO A 343 -5.62 4.96 9.84
N LEU A 344 -5.66 5.59 8.64
CA LEU A 344 -4.92 5.13 7.46
C LEU A 344 -3.39 5.24 7.66
N GLY A 345 -2.93 6.17 8.49
CA GLY A 345 -1.50 6.47 8.59
C GLY A 345 -0.97 7.24 7.37
N TYR A 346 -1.76 8.16 6.83
CA TYR A 346 -1.52 9.02 5.67
C TYR A 346 -1.33 8.23 4.35
N ARG A 347 -0.56 7.16 4.36
CA ARG A 347 -0.33 6.24 3.22
C ARG A 347 -0.25 4.80 3.74
N VAL A 348 -0.59 3.86 2.90
CA VAL A 348 -0.54 2.42 3.20
C VAL A 348 0.86 1.92 3.65
N ASP A 349 1.90 2.70 3.38
CA ASP A 349 3.31 2.47 3.76
C ASP A 349 3.88 3.60 4.62
N GLY A 350 3.03 4.40 5.26
CA GLY A 350 3.41 5.62 5.98
C GLY A 350 4.33 5.42 7.19
N GLY A 351 4.31 4.24 7.81
CA GLY A 351 5.27 3.86 8.87
C GLY A 351 5.00 4.49 10.23
N TYR A 352 3.94 5.30 10.39
CA TYR A 352 3.53 5.92 11.67
C TYR A 352 4.64 6.72 12.37
N GLY A 353 5.50 7.36 11.57
CA GLY A 353 6.65 8.12 12.06
C GLY A 353 7.92 7.30 12.28
N TYR A 354 7.85 5.96 12.33
CA TYR A 354 9.00 5.12 12.58
C TYR A 354 9.92 5.04 11.35
N ASN A 355 11.17 5.47 11.53
CA ASN A 355 12.23 5.29 10.57
C ASN A 355 13.26 4.29 11.11
N ASN A 356 13.38 3.14 10.46
CA ASN A 356 14.38 2.12 10.80
C ASN A 356 15.79 2.44 10.29
N GLY A 357 16.02 3.66 9.79
CA GLY A 357 17.29 4.10 9.20
C GLY A 357 17.51 3.65 7.74
N SER A 358 16.62 2.84 7.18
CA SER A 358 16.73 2.39 5.77
C SER A 358 15.91 3.23 4.79
N ARG A 359 15.06 4.13 5.28
CA ARG A 359 14.24 4.99 4.42
C ARG A 359 15.05 6.20 3.96
N PRO A 360 14.95 6.57 2.70
CA PRO A 360 15.63 7.73 2.16
C PRO A 360 15.07 9.04 2.74
N ALA A 361 15.85 10.12 2.65
CA ALA A 361 15.49 11.41 3.23
C ALA A 361 14.16 11.98 2.67
N GLU A 362 13.86 11.71 1.41
CA GLU A 362 12.61 12.11 0.75
C GLU A 362 11.35 11.47 1.36
N ASP A 363 11.48 10.36 2.09
CA ASP A 363 10.37 9.71 2.78
C ASP A 363 10.05 10.33 4.16
N ILE A 364 10.93 11.17 4.70
CA ILE A 364 10.75 11.78 6.03
C ILE A 364 9.43 12.58 6.14
N PRO A 365 9.04 13.43 5.18
CA PRO A 365 7.75 14.13 5.24
C PRO A 365 6.56 13.16 5.31
N LYS A 366 6.59 12.06 4.57
CA LYS A 366 5.54 11.02 4.61
C LYS A 366 5.44 10.37 5.99
N LEU A 367 6.58 10.05 6.61
CA LEU A 367 6.61 9.52 7.98
C LEU A 367 5.99 10.50 8.99
N GLN A 368 6.32 11.78 8.87
CA GLN A 368 5.80 12.82 9.77
C GLN A 368 4.28 13.00 9.60
N LEU A 369 3.77 12.99 8.36
CA LEU A 369 2.34 13.05 8.08
C LEU A 369 1.62 11.81 8.60
N SER A 370 2.24 10.63 8.48
CA SER A 370 1.70 9.37 9.01
C SER A 370 1.56 9.37 10.54
N GLU A 371 2.54 9.93 11.24
CA GLU A 371 2.46 10.15 12.70
C GLU A 371 1.35 11.13 13.05
N LYS A 372 1.26 12.26 12.33
CA LYS A 372 0.22 13.28 12.56
C LYS A 372 -1.18 12.73 12.35
N ASP A 373 -1.39 11.90 11.32
CA ASP A 373 -2.68 11.25 11.07
C ASP A 373 -3.15 10.45 12.29
N VAL A 374 -2.28 9.66 12.92
CA VAL A 374 -2.62 8.94 14.17
C VAL A 374 -3.04 9.89 15.28
N MET A 375 -2.30 10.98 15.47
CA MET A 375 -2.57 11.92 16.55
C MET A 375 -3.85 12.73 16.28
N HIS A 376 -4.13 13.14 15.05
CA HIS A 376 -5.37 13.79 14.67
C HIS A 376 -6.59 12.89 14.88
N VAL A 377 -6.50 11.61 14.51
CA VAL A 377 -7.59 10.65 14.77
C VAL A 377 -7.82 10.49 16.27
N LEU A 378 -6.77 10.42 17.09
CA LEU A 378 -6.93 10.41 18.56
C LEU A 378 -7.66 11.66 19.08
N ASP A 379 -7.30 12.84 18.57
CA ASP A 379 -7.94 14.09 18.99
C ASP A 379 -9.41 14.17 18.53
N LEU A 380 -9.72 13.67 17.33
CA LEU A 380 -11.10 13.53 16.85
C LEU A 380 -11.92 12.60 17.75
N MET A 381 -11.35 11.46 18.15
CA MET A 381 -12.03 10.52 19.06
C MET A 381 -12.31 11.15 20.42
N ARG A 382 -11.38 11.93 20.97
CA ARG A 382 -11.58 12.67 22.23
C ARG A 382 -12.60 13.79 22.11
N LYS A 383 -12.70 14.40 20.93
CA LYS A 383 -13.69 15.46 20.66
C LYS A 383 -15.10 14.90 20.52
N ASP A 384 -15.25 13.79 19.77
CA ASP A 384 -16.55 13.28 19.35
C ASP A 384 -17.15 12.30 20.36
N TYR A 385 -16.30 11.67 21.21
CA TYR A 385 -16.74 10.67 22.17
C TYR A 385 -16.21 10.96 23.59
N ARG A 386 -16.94 10.49 24.59
CA ARG A 386 -16.52 10.58 25.99
C ARG A 386 -15.48 9.51 26.30
N ILE A 387 -14.21 9.80 25.98
CA ILE A 387 -13.08 8.90 26.17
C ILE A 387 -12.56 8.97 27.60
N ASP A 388 -12.23 7.81 28.21
CA ASP A 388 -11.48 7.70 29.45
C ASP A 388 -9.99 7.91 29.18
N ASN A 389 -9.48 9.09 29.49
CA ASN A 389 -8.07 9.43 29.26
C ASN A 389 -7.08 8.56 30.06
N SER A 390 -7.52 7.82 31.08
CA SER A 390 -6.71 6.84 31.78
C SER A 390 -6.68 5.46 31.10
N ARG A 391 -7.49 5.25 30.05
CA ARG A 391 -7.63 3.98 29.32
C ARG A 391 -7.57 4.19 27.82
N ILE A 392 -6.46 4.78 27.35
CA ILE A 392 -6.17 4.93 25.92
C ILE A 392 -4.99 4.02 25.57
N TYR A 393 -5.20 3.16 24.61
CA TYR A 393 -4.24 2.14 24.19
C TYR A 393 -3.89 2.29 22.73
N ILE A 394 -2.68 1.89 22.36
CA ILE A 394 -2.21 1.84 20.98
C ILE A 394 -1.66 0.46 20.66
N GLY A 395 -1.92 -0.04 19.48
CA GLY A 395 -1.36 -1.32 19.07
C GLY A 395 -1.49 -1.53 17.57
N GLY A 396 -0.73 -2.50 17.04
CA GLY A 396 -0.78 -2.74 15.61
C GLY A 396 -0.05 -3.98 15.15
N HIS A 397 -0.23 -4.26 13.86
CA HIS A 397 0.37 -5.41 13.18
C HIS A 397 1.52 -4.98 12.29
N SER A 398 2.64 -5.71 12.31
CA SER A 398 3.77 -5.50 11.40
C SER A 398 4.31 -4.06 11.44
N MET A 399 4.14 -3.29 10.37
CA MET A 399 4.44 -1.86 10.33
C MET A 399 3.72 -1.11 11.47
N GLY A 400 2.46 -1.41 11.75
CA GLY A 400 1.69 -0.82 12.84
C GLY A 400 2.22 -1.22 14.22
N GLY A 401 2.72 -2.45 14.38
CA GLY A 401 3.41 -2.87 15.60
C GLY A 401 4.70 -2.08 15.83
N SER A 402 5.49 -1.87 14.79
CA SER A 402 6.68 -1.00 14.85
C SER A 402 6.31 0.45 15.15
N GLY A 403 5.23 0.94 14.52
CA GLY A 403 4.67 2.26 14.79
C GLY A 403 4.23 2.43 16.24
N SER A 404 3.59 1.40 16.83
CA SER A 404 3.19 1.40 18.23
C SER A 404 4.39 1.49 19.17
N TRP A 405 5.49 0.80 18.85
CA TRP A 405 6.74 0.87 19.61
C TRP A 405 7.48 2.21 19.44
N TYR A 406 7.18 2.96 18.38
CA TYR A 406 7.70 4.31 18.19
C TYR A 406 6.82 5.37 18.90
N LEU A 407 5.50 5.33 18.64
CA LEU A 407 4.55 6.30 19.18
C LEU A 407 4.31 6.14 20.69
N GLY A 408 4.40 4.91 21.20
CA GLY A 408 4.26 4.61 22.61
C GLY A 408 5.23 5.44 23.46
N PRO A 409 6.56 5.27 23.31
CA PRO A 409 7.55 6.05 24.06
C PRO A 409 7.47 7.54 23.80
N LYS A 410 7.28 7.93 22.54
CA LYS A 410 7.25 9.35 22.15
C LYS A 410 6.12 10.12 22.81
N TYR A 411 4.97 9.49 22.99
CA TYR A 411 3.77 10.06 23.61
C TYR A 411 3.36 9.30 24.87
N SER A 412 4.33 8.89 25.69
CA SER A 412 4.12 8.05 26.86
C SER A 412 3.10 8.59 27.86
N GLN A 413 2.88 9.92 27.87
CA GLN A 413 1.87 10.57 28.69
C GLN A 413 0.43 10.28 28.23
N ILE A 414 0.22 9.62 27.08
CA ILE A 414 -1.12 9.34 26.54
C ILE A 414 -1.54 7.90 26.82
N TRP A 415 -0.62 6.95 26.57
CA TRP A 415 -0.96 5.54 26.46
C TRP A 415 -0.95 4.83 27.81
N ALA A 416 -2.01 4.11 28.14
CA ALA A 416 -2.12 3.23 29.29
C ALA A 416 -1.50 1.85 29.05
N GLY A 417 -1.41 1.43 27.82
CA GLY A 417 -0.79 0.18 27.38
C GLY A 417 -0.54 0.17 25.88
N LEU A 418 0.31 -0.74 25.45
CA LEU A 418 0.73 -0.89 24.06
C LEU A 418 0.65 -2.36 23.66
N ALA A 419 0.23 -2.65 22.41
CA ALA A 419 0.21 -3.99 21.85
C ALA A 419 0.95 -4.07 20.52
N THR A 420 1.76 -5.12 20.33
CA THR A 420 2.51 -5.35 19.11
C THR A 420 2.31 -6.76 18.59
N PHE A 421 1.88 -6.91 17.36
CA PHE A 421 1.74 -8.17 16.65
C PHE A 421 2.74 -8.20 15.49
N ALA A 422 3.71 -9.13 15.55
CA ALA A 422 4.72 -9.35 14.51
C ALA A 422 5.46 -8.05 14.07
N GLY A 423 5.63 -7.10 14.97
CA GLY A 423 6.36 -5.85 14.74
C GLY A 423 7.85 -5.99 15.07
N GLY A 424 8.60 -4.92 14.85
CA GLY A 424 10.00 -4.88 15.25
C GLY A 424 10.63 -3.50 15.12
N VAL A 425 11.23 -3.05 16.20
CA VAL A 425 12.12 -1.89 16.25
C VAL A 425 13.45 -2.32 16.87
N THR A 426 14.46 -1.49 16.79
CA THR A 426 15.70 -1.73 17.53
C THR A 426 15.59 -1.13 18.94
N PRO A 427 16.12 -1.79 20.00
CA PRO A 427 16.09 -1.25 21.35
C PRO A 427 16.69 0.15 21.48
N ALA A 428 17.69 0.49 20.66
CA ALA A 428 18.32 1.81 20.63
C ALA A 428 17.35 2.93 20.21
N SER A 429 16.29 2.62 19.49
CA SER A 429 15.26 3.58 19.08
C SER A 429 14.16 3.78 20.13
N SER A 430 14.23 3.11 21.28
CA SER A 430 13.20 3.12 22.31
C SER A 430 13.69 3.47 23.73
N PRO A 431 14.51 4.50 23.95
CA PRO A 431 15.11 4.76 25.28
C PRO A 431 14.11 5.25 26.35
N GLN A 432 12.85 5.57 26.00
CA GLN A 432 11.87 6.19 26.88
C GLN A 432 10.71 5.28 27.32
N VAL A 433 10.74 3.99 26.99
CA VAL A 433 9.62 3.04 27.20
C VAL A 433 9.40 2.68 28.68
N LYS A 434 10.08 3.31 29.61
CA LYS A 434 10.18 2.92 31.03
C LYS A 434 8.86 2.83 31.82
N THR A 435 7.70 3.13 31.25
CA THR A 435 6.48 3.25 32.05
C THR A 435 5.21 2.69 31.38
N ILE A 436 5.27 2.18 30.15
CA ILE A 436 4.07 1.70 29.46
C ILE A 436 4.07 0.16 29.47
N PRO A 437 3.05 -0.49 30.07
CA PRO A 437 2.85 -1.93 29.97
C PRO A 437 2.66 -2.39 28.53
N GLN A 438 3.22 -3.57 28.17
CA GLN A 438 3.26 -4.01 26.78
C GLN A 438 2.78 -5.45 26.60
N PHE A 439 1.90 -5.64 25.61
CA PHE A 439 1.48 -6.96 25.13
C PHE A 439 2.17 -7.23 23.79
N VAL A 440 3.01 -8.25 23.73
CA VAL A 440 3.83 -8.57 22.55
C VAL A 440 3.50 -9.95 22.04
N VAL A 441 3.17 -10.07 20.75
CA VAL A 441 2.86 -11.35 20.09
C VAL A 441 3.69 -11.52 18.84
N HIS A 442 4.30 -12.70 18.66
CA HIS A 442 5.01 -13.02 17.42
C HIS A 442 4.93 -14.53 17.13
N GLY A 443 4.89 -14.90 15.85
CA GLY A 443 4.97 -16.27 15.40
C GLY A 443 6.41 -16.72 15.16
N ASP A 444 6.79 -17.91 15.59
CA ASP A 444 8.14 -18.43 15.39
C ASP A 444 8.41 -18.90 13.95
N ALA A 445 7.34 -19.09 13.15
CA ALA A 445 7.41 -19.39 11.72
C ALA A 445 7.17 -18.17 10.82
N ASP A 446 7.32 -16.95 11.36
CA ASP A 446 7.19 -15.71 10.59
C ASP A 446 8.39 -15.52 9.66
N THR A 447 8.15 -15.66 8.33
CA THR A 447 9.16 -15.48 7.28
C THR A 447 9.23 -14.05 6.75
N THR A 448 8.28 -13.18 7.12
CA THR A 448 8.20 -11.77 6.71
C THR A 448 8.99 -10.86 7.67
N ALA A 449 8.76 -11.05 8.97
CA ALA A 449 9.49 -10.34 10.03
C ALA A 449 10.04 -11.38 11.00
N PRO A 450 11.37 -11.55 11.10
CA PRO A 450 11.96 -12.54 11.99
C PRO A 450 11.55 -12.33 13.44
N VAL A 451 11.16 -13.42 14.13
CA VAL A 451 10.72 -13.42 15.54
C VAL A 451 11.79 -12.86 16.49
N GLU A 452 13.06 -12.95 16.10
CA GLU A 452 14.21 -12.39 16.83
C GLU A 452 14.06 -10.91 17.12
N ARG A 453 13.34 -10.16 16.29
CA ARG A 453 13.04 -8.74 16.54
C ARG A 453 12.22 -8.56 17.82
N SER A 454 11.17 -9.36 18.00
CA SER A 454 10.37 -9.32 19.22
C SER A 454 11.12 -9.90 20.42
N ARG A 455 11.88 -11.00 20.25
CA ARG A 455 12.72 -11.57 21.30
C ARG A 455 13.73 -10.53 21.83
N THR A 456 14.37 -9.78 20.92
CA THR A 456 15.31 -8.72 21.29
C THR A 456 14.62 -7.59 22.07
N MET A 457 13.44 -7.16 21.63
CA MET A 457 12.67 -6.13 22.35
C MET A 457 12.21 -6.64 23.73
N VAL A 458 11.71 -7.86 23.83
CA VAL A 458 11.28 -8.46 25.09
C VAL A 458 12.45 -8.60 26.08
N ALA A 459 13.63 -8.99 25.59
CA ALA A 459 14.84 -9.01 26.41
C ALA A 459 15.17 -7.61 26.97
N GLU A 460 15.01 -6.58 26.18
CA GLU A 460 15.22 -5.20 26.64
C GLU A 460 14.14 -4.75 27.62
N LEU A 461 12.87 -5.08 27.41
CA LEU A 461 11.78 -4.83 28.36
C LEU A 461 12.08 -5.46 29.72
N LYS A 462 12.53 -6.73 29.73
CA LYS A 462 12.97 -7.43 30.95
C LYS A 462 14.13 -6.71 31.63
N ARG A 463 15.16 -6.34 30.87
CA ARG A 463 16.32 -5.61 31.38
C ARG A 463 15.94 -4.27 32.03
N LEU A 464 14.96 -3.58 31.48
CA LEU A 464 14.48 -2.28 31.99
C LEU A 464 13.43 -2.41 33.10
N GLY A 465 12.97 -3.63 33.45
CA GLY A 465 11.91 -3.88 34.43
C GLY A 465 10.55 -3.37 33.99
N ILE A 466 10.29 -3.31 32.67
CA ILE A 466 9.01 -2.87 32.13
C ILE A 466 8.02 -4.03 32.17
N GLU A 467 6.81 -3.76 32.66
CA GLU A 467 5.74 -4.75 32.68
C GLU A 467 5.36 -5.15 31.25
N HIS A 468 5.36 -6.45 30.99
CA HIS A 468 5.01 -6.97 29.67
C HIS A 468 4.51 -8.41 29.73
N GLN A 469 3.67 -8.76 28.77
CA GLN A 469 3.27 -10.12 28.45
C GLN A 469 3.77 -10.46 27.05
N TYR A 470 4.54 -11.55 26.92
CA TYR A 470 5.02 -12.02 25.63
C TYR A 470 4.38 -13.35 25.26
N VAL A 471 3.79 -13.43 24.07
CA VAL A 471 3.21 -14.63 23.48
C VAL A 471 3.98 -14.96 22.19
N GLU A 472 4.85 -15.96 22.27
CA GLU A 472 5.46 -16.54 21.07
C GLU A 472 4.58 -17.70 20.61
N VAL A 473 4.06 -17.63 19.40
CA VAL A 473 3.08 -18.59 18.86
C VAL A 473 3.82 -19.66 18.06
N PRO A 474 3.86 -20.94 18.52
CA PRO A 474 4.49 -22.02 17.78
C PRO A 474 3.82 -22.26 16.43
N GLY A 475 4.61 -22.29 15.34
CA GLY A 475 4.13 -22.41 13.96
C GLY A 475 3.35 -21.18 13.46
N GLY A 476 3.27 -20.12 14.26
CA GLY A 476 2.58 -18.89 13.89
C GLY A 476 3.30 -18.15 12.76
N THR A 477 2.54 -17.70 11.75
CA THR A 477 3.03 -16.90 10.62
C THR A 477 2.74 -15.41 10.85
N HIS A 478 3.26 -14.55 9.97
CA HIS A 478 3.15 -13.09 10.07
C HIS A 478 1.73 -12.59 10.35
N GLY A 479 0.73 -13.09 9.64
CA GLY A 479 -0.67 -12.65 9.80
C GLY A 479 -1.50 -13.51 10.75
N SER A 480 -1.16 -14.81 10.92
CA SER A 480 -1.98 -15.75 11.66
C SER A 480 -2.03 -15.48 13.18
N VAL A 481 -1.09 -14.71 13.70
CA VAL A 481 -0.96 -14.41 15.12
C VAL A 481 -1.91 -13.30 15.62
N VAL A 482 -2.56 -12.54 14.74
CA VAL A 482 -3.32 -11.37 15.15
C VAL A 482 -4.68 -11.77 15.75
N ALA A 483 -5.58 -12.35 14.96
CA ALA A 483 -6.94 -12.64 15.38
C ALA A 483 -7.04 -13.52 16.65
N PRO A 484 -6.27 -14.62 16.80
CA PRO A 484 -6.35 -15.47 17.98
C PRO A 484 -5.89 -14.80 19.27
N ASN A 485 -5.07 -13.76 19.19
CA ASN A 485 -4.49 -13.10 20.37
C ASN A 485 -5.16 -11.75 20.70
N LEU A 486 -6.20 -11.33 19.99
CA LEU A 486 -6.94 -10.11 20.33
C LEU A 486 -7.59 -10.18 21.70
N ALA A 487 -8.17 -11.32 22.07
CA ALA A 487 -8.78 -11.49 23.40
C ALA A 487 -7.76 -11.27 24.51
N GLY A 488 -6.57 -11.89 24.39
CA GLY A 488 -5.48 -11.71 25.36
C GLY A 488 -4.97 -10.26 25.41
N MET A 489 -4.95 -9.56 24.27
CA MET A 489 -4.64 -8.13 24.24
C MET A 489 -5.65 -7.30 25.03
N PHE A 490 -6.94 -7.54 24.84
CA PHE A 490 -7.98 -6.81 25.59
C PHE A 490 -7.96 -7.19 27.08
N ASP A 491 -7.70 -8.48 27.42
CA ASP A 491 -7.49 -8.89 28.81
C ASP A 491 -6.34 -8.12 29.44
N PHE A 492 -5.24 -7.99 28.74
CA PHE A 492 -4.09 -7.21 29.20
C PHE A 492 -4.46 -5.74 29.38
N PHE A 493 -5.15 -5.11 28.44
CA PHE A 493 -5.56 -3.71 28.53
C PHE A 493 -6.51 -3.44 29.70
N ASP A 494 -7.46 -4.35 29.99
CA ASP A 494 -8.41 -4.21 31.09
C ASP A 494 -7.73 -4.10 32.46
N HIS A 495 -6.53 -4.66 32.61
CA HIS A 495 -5.73 -4.62 33.85
C HIS A 495 -4.84 -3.38 33.98
N HIS A 496 -4.72 -2.56 32.93
CA HIS A 496 -3.79 -1.43 32.90
C HIS A 496 -4.52 -0.10 32.73
N ARG A 497 -4.18 0.84 33.60
CA ARG A 497 -4.67 2.21 33.56
C ARG A 497 -3.50 3.17 33.85
N LYS A 498 -3.64 4.41 33.40
CA LYS A 498 -2.74 5.50 33.79
C LYS A 498 -3.09 6.05 35.15
#